data_6220ac5e3aba6133daffc90ffac0a6a1
#
_entry.id   6220ac5e3aba6133daffc90ffac0a6a1
#
_cell.length_a   1.000
_cell.length_b   1.000
_cell.length_c   1.000
_cell.angle_alpha   90.00
_cell.angle_beta   90.00
_cell.angle_gamma   90.00
#
_symmetry.space_group_name_H-M   'P 1'
#
loop_
_entity.id
_entity.type
_entity.pdbx_description
1 polymer ?
#
loop_
_entity_poly.entity_id
_entity_poly.type
_entity_poly.pdbx_seq_one_letter_code
_entity_poly.pdbx_strand_id
1 'polypeptide(L)'
;MARARIQAYLDIAPKLRCPLCNAPLHAEQASLACDRGHRFDISAKGFLTLVPNVAPLKGYDAAFFESRARIMASGLYDDVVAHIVSALSHLPAASFIVDAGCGEGHYAKAIQQ
;
A
#
# COMPACT_ATOMS: atom_id res chain seq x y z
N MET A 1 13.92 -4.08 -10.71
CA MET A 1 13.23 -3.88 -9.43
C MET A 1 12.38 -2.62 -9.39
N ALA A 2 12.90 -1.46 -9.75
CA ALA A 2 12.10 -0.23 -9.82
C ALA A 2 10.91 -0.35 -10.78
N ARG A 3 11.13 -0.96 -11.95
CA ARG A 3 10.10 -1.17 -12.98
C ARG A 3 8.94 -2.05 -12.48
N ALA A 4 9.23 -3.10 -11.72
CA ALA A 4 8.19 -3.99 -11.18
C ALA A 4 7.33 -3.30 -10.12
N ARG A 5 7.92 -2.41 -9.30
CA ARG A 5 7.18 -1.65 -8.29
C ARG A 5 6.26 -0.62 -8.94
N ILE A 6 6.73 0.05 -9.98
CA ILE A 6 5.91 0.98 -10.75
C ILE A 6 4.75 0.23 -11.40
N GLN A 7 5.02 -0.92 -12.02
CA GLN A 7 3.99 -1.72 -12.68
C GLN A 7 2.86 -2.11 -11.74
N ALA A 8 3.17 -2.48 -10.49
CA ALA A 8 2.14 -2.83 -9.51
C ALA A 8 1.13 -1.69 -9.27
N TYR A 9 1.60 -0.45 -9.22
CA TYR A 9 0.69 0.71 -9.10
C TYR A 9 -0.10 0.95 -10.38
N LEU A 10 0.52 0.78 -11.54
CA LEU A 10 -0.16 0.96 -12.81
C LEU A 10 -1.29 -0.05 -12.99
N ASP A 11 -1.08 -1.28 -12.53
CA ASP A 11 -2.07 -2.36 -12.62
C ASP A 11 -3.30 -2.11 -11.75
N ILE A 12 -3.14 -1.46 -10.60
CA ILE A 12 -4.25 -1.15 -9.70
C ILE A 12 -4.87 0.23 -9.92
N ALA A 13 -4.30 1.05 -10.79
CA ALA A 13 -4.79 2.41 -11.05
C ALA A 13 -6.30 2.48 -11.30
N PRO A 14 -6.92 1.58 -12.09
CA PRO A 14 -8.37 1.62 -12.34
C PRO A 14 -9.23 1.40 -11.09
N LYS A 15 -8.66 0.84 -10.03
CA LYS A 15 -9.34 0.61 -8.74
C LYS A 15 -9.23 1.79 -7.79
N LEU A 16 -8.43 2.80 -8.15
CA LEU A 16 -8.17 3.97 -7.33
C LEU A 16 -8.94 5.18 -7.84
N ARG A 17 -9.19 6.11 -6.93
CA ARG A 17 -9.84 7.39 -7.23
C ARG A 17 -8.92 8.55 -6.91
N CYS A 18 -9.04 9.62 -7.69
CA CYS A 18 -8.31 10.85 -7.41
C CYS A 18 -8.74 11.43 -6.05
N PRO A 19 -7.79 11.67 -5.12
CA PRO A 19 -8.14 12.20 -3.80
C PRO A 19 -8.61 13.66 -3.84
N LEU A 20 -8.40 14.37 -4.96
CA LEU A 20 -8.79 15.76 -5.12
C LEU A 20 -10.16 15.94 -5.76
N CYS A 21 -10.56 15.07 -6.68
CA CYS A 21 -11.80 15.23 -7.43
C CYS A 21 -12.65 13.96 -7.54
N ASN A 22 -12.20 12.86 -6.94
CA ASN A 22 -12.87 11.55 -6.95
C ASN A 22 -13.07 10.92 -8.35
N ALA A 23 -12.42 11.47 -9.38
CA ALA A 23 -12.43 10.86 -10.71
C ALA A 23 -11.57 9.57 -10.73
N PRO A 24 -11.85 8.63 -11.64
CA PRO A 24 -10.99 7.46 -11.80
C PRO A 24 -9.56 7.84 -12.14
N LEU A 25 -8.60 7.08 -11.60
CA LEU A 25 -7.18 7.20 -11.96
C LEU A 25 -6.82 6.24 -13.08
N HIS A 26 -5.88 6.66 -13.91
CA HIS A 26 -5.31 5.86 -14.98
C HIS A 26 -3.78 5.97 -14.96
N ALA A 27 -3.13 4.98 -15.54
CA ALA A 27 -1.68 4.95 -15.65
C ALA A 27 -1.20 5.94 -16.72
N GLU A 28 -0.18 6.72 -16.39
CA GLU A 28 0.46 7.65 -17.32
C GLU A 28 1.98 7.64 -17.08
N GLN A 29 2.72 6.85 -17.86
CA GLN A 29 4.14 6.60 -17.66
C GLN A 29 4.44 6.08 -16.25
N ALA A 30 5.22 6.81 -15.44
CA ALA A 30 5.53 6.47 -14.06
C ALA A 30 4.66 7.24 -13.05
N SER A 31 3.40 7.53 -13.42
CA SER A 31 2.47 8.33 -12.63
C SER A 31 1.06 7.78 -12.73
N LEU A 32 0.22 8.16 -11.79
CA LEU A 32 -1.22 8.03 -11.89
C LEU A 32 -1.83 9.41 -12.11
N ALA A 33 -2.81 9.51 -13.00
CA ALA A 33 -3.46 10.77 -13.34
C ALA A 33 -4.96 10.59 -13.47
N CYS A 34 -5.70 11.67 -13.34
CA CYS A 34 -7.13 11.73 -13.68
C CYS A 34 -7.37 12.63 -14.88
N ASP A 35 -8.56 12.53 -15.49
CA ASP A 35 -8.92 13.33 -16.68
C ASP A 35 -9.06 14.83 -16.38
N ARG A 36 -9.08 15.21 -15.10
CA ARG A 36 -9.14 16.62 -14.67
C ARG A 36 -7.76 17.26 -14.46
N GLY A 37 -6.68 16.56 -14.81
CA GLY A 37 -5.32 17.11 -14.79
C GLY A 37 -4.57 16.90 -13.47
N HIS A 38 -5.13 16.21 -12.50
CA HIS A 38 -4.39 15.87 -11.27
C HIS A 38 -3.47 14.68 -11.54
N ARG A 39 -2.23 14.80 -11.07
CA ARG A 39 -1.18 13.82 -11.33
C ARG A 39 -0.43 13.48 -10.04
N PHE A 40 -0.13 12.22 -9.86
CA PHE A 40 0.56 11.67 -8.69
C PHE A 40 1.72 10.81 -9.16
N ASP A 41 2.94 11.26 -8.92
CA ASP A 41 4.15 10.58 -9.37
C ASP A 41 4.51 9.43 -8.44
N ILE A 42 5.01 8.35 -9.03
CA ILE A 42 5.59 7.24 -8.30
C ILE A 42 7.08 7.50 -8.16
N SER A 43 7.57 7.59 -6.92
CA SER A 43 8.98 7.88 -6.66
C SER A 43 9.89 6.74 -7.14
N ALA A 44 11.17 7.04 -7.34
CA ALA A 44 12.18 6.04 -7.69
C ALA A 44 12.30 4.91 -6.65
N LYS A 45 11.96 5.20 -5.39
CA LYS A 45 11.93 4.21 -4.31
C LYS A 45 10.66 3.35 -4.30
N GLY A 46 9.69 3.65 -5.17
CA GLY A 46 8.46 2.89 -5.29
C GLY A 46 7.35 3.33 -4.35
N PHE A 47 7.30 4.62 -4.00
CA PHE A 47 6.22 5.20 -3.20
C PHE A 47 5.28 6.01 -4.07
N LEU A 48 3.98 5.81 -3.87
CA LEU A 48 2.93 6.64 -4.42
C LEU A 48 2.32 7.49 -3.29
N THR A 49 2.40 8.79 -3.41
CA THR A 49 1.80 9.72 -2.45
C THR A 49 0.54 10.32 -3.05
N LEU A 50 -0.60 9.99 -2.48
CA LEU A 50 -1.91 10.49 -2.94
C LEU A 50 -2.41 11.69 -2.13
N VAL A 51 -1.68 12.11 -1.10
CA VAL A 51 -2.02 13.27 -0.29
C VAL A 51 -1.04 14.38 -0.59
N PRO A 52 -1.46 15.48 -1.23
CA PRO A 52 -0.58 16.61 -1.50
C PRO A 52 -0.22 17.36 -0.21
N ASN A 53 1.00 17.88 -0.16
CA ASN A 53 1.48 18.79 0.91
C ASN A 53 1.40 18.20 2.33
N VAL A 54 1.76 16.93 2.50
CA VAL A 54 1.77 16.28 3.81
C VAL A 54 3.00 16.71 4.60
N ALA A 55 2.78 17.31 5.77
CA ALA A 55 3.84 17.47 6.75
C ALA A 55 4.21 16.11 7.36
N PRO A 56 5.51 15.82 7.59
CA PRO A 56 5.92 14.59 8.26
C PRO A 56 5.25 14.46 9.63
N LEU A 57 4.69 13.31 9.94
CA LEU A 57 4.12 13.01 11.26
C LEU A 57 5.27 12.78 12.25
N LYS A 58 5.25 13.49 13.37
CA LYS A 58 6.24 13.28 14.43
C LYS A 58 6.12 11.88 15.01
N GLY A 59 7.25 11.23 15.25
CA GLY A 59 7.33 9.92 15.86
C GLY A 59 7.15 8.72 14.91
N TYR A 60 6.81 8.96 13.66
CA TYR A 60 6.68 7.91 12.63
C TYR A 60 7.87 7.92 11.68
N ASP A 61 9.06 7.81 12.24
CA ASP A 61 10.33 7.78 11.52
C ASP A 61 10.78 6.33 11.21
N ALA A 62 11.94 6.19 10.58
CA ALA A 62 12.50 4.89 10.25
C ALA A 62 12.73 4.02 11.49
N ALA A 63 13.19 4.62 12.60
CA ALA A 63 13.44 3.89 13.85
C ALA A 63 12.14 3.32 14.45
N PHE A 64 11.03 4.05 14.35
CA PHE A 64 9.72 3.57 14.77
C PHE A 64 9.30 2.32 13.97
N PHE A 65 9.39 2.37 12.64
CA PHE A 65 9.01 1.23 11.80
C PHE A 65 9.97 0.05 11.93
N GLU A 66 11.26 0.27 12.15
CA GLU A 66 12.22 -0.79 12.46
C GLU A 66 11.88 -1.49 13.77
N SER A 67 11.50 -0.74 14.80
CA SER A 67 11.06 -1.29 16.07
C SER A 67 9.80 -2.12 15.93
N ARG A 68 8.81 -1.65 15.15
CA ARG A 68 7.62 -2.44 14.83
C ARG A 68 7.96 -3.73 14.10
N ALA A 69 8.84 -3.67 13.11
CA ALA A 69 9.25 -4.85 12.35
C ALA A 69 9.91 -5.91 13.27
N ARG A 70 10.72 -5.49 14.23
CA ARG A 70 11.32 -6.41 15.21
C ARG A 70 10.27 -7.07 16.10
N ILE A 71 9.28 -6.31 16.56
CA ILE A 71 8.17 -6.85 17.38
C ILE A 71 7.36 -7.86 16.57
N MET A 72 7.03 -7.54 15.33
CA MET A 72 6.30 -8.45 14.45
C MET A 72 7.09 -9.74 14.16
N ALA A 73 8.40 -9.61 13.94
CA ALA A 73 9.28 -10.75 13.70
C ALA A 73 9.50 -11.62 14.95
N SER A 74 9.24 -11.11 16.16
CA SER A 74 9.39 -11.85 17.42
C SER A 74 8.36 -12.96 17.62
N GLY A 75 7.29 -12.97 16.82
CA GLY A 75 6.18 -13.92 16.96
C GLY A 75 5.07 -13.48 17.93
N LEU A 76 5.19 -12.30 18.54
CA LEU A 76 4.19 -11.80 19.50
C LEU A 76 2.77 -11.72 18.91
N TYR A 77 2.67 -11.42 17.62
CA TYR A 77 1.39 -11.27 16.91
C TYR A 77 1.05 -12.45 16.00
N ASP A 78 1.77 -13.58 16.09
CA ASP A 78 1.55 -14.72 15.19
C ASP A 78 0.13 -15.27 15.27
N ASP A 79 -0.46 -15.31 16.46
CA ASP A 79 -1.85 -15.77 16.63
C ASP A 79 -2.84 -14.83 15.94
N VAL A 80 -2.59 -13.52 15.99
CA VAL A 80 -3.42 -12.52 15.30
C VAL A 80 -3.30 -12.71 13.78
N VAL A 81 -2.08 -12.90 13.28
CA VAL A 81 -1.83 -13.18 11.86
C VAL A 81 -2.56 -14.43 11.41
N ALA A 82 -2.45 -15.53 12.16
CA ALA A 82 -3.13 -16.78 11.85
C ALA A 82 -4.66 -16.61 11.82
N HIS A 83 -5.22 -15.84 12.72
CA HIS A 83 -6.64 -15.52 12.75
C HIS A 83 -7.10 -14.75 11.51
N ILE A 84 -6.34 -13.73 11.10
CA ILE A 84 -6.64 -12.95 9.91
C ILE A 84 -6.56 -13.83 8.66
N VAL A 85 -5.50 -14.60 8.50
CA VAL A 85 -5.33 -15.51 7.36
C VAL A 85 -6.48 -16.51 7.29
N SER A 86 -6.86 -17.11 8.42
CA SER A 86 -7.98 -18.03 8.50
C SER A 86 -9.31 -17.37 8.12
N ALA A 87 -9.57 -16.17 8.62
CA ALA A 87 -10.78 -15.40 8.31
C ALA A 87 -10.92 -15.07 6.82
N LEU A 88 -9.79 -14.90 6.12
CA LEU A 88 -9.75 -14.57 4.70
C LEU A 88 -9.64 -15.79 3.78
N SER A 89 -9.43 -16.97 4.33
CA SER A 89 -9.18 -18.20 3.55
C SER A 89 -10.34 -18.63 2.64
N HIS A 90 -11.56 -18.18 2.96
CA HIS A 90 -12.76 -18.48 2.16
C HIS A 90 -12.91 -17.55 0.93
N LEU A 91 -12.12 -16.49 0.83
CA LEU A 91 -12.19 -15.59 -0.30
C LEU A 91 -11.60 -16.22 -1.57
N PRO A 92 -12.15 -15.90 -2.75
CA PRO A 92 -11.56 -16.33 -4.01
C PRO A 92 -10.10 -15.86 -4.14
N ALA A 93 -9.26 -16.66 -4.79
CA ALA A 93 -7.83 -16.36 -4.95
C ALA A 93 -7.55 -15.02 -5.66
N ALA A 94 -8.48 -14.56 -6.52
CA ALA A 94 -8.36 -13.30 -7.25
C ALA A 94 -8.98 -12.12 -6.50
N SER A 95 -9.28 -12.24 -5.21
CA SER A 95 -9.87 -11.16 -4.42
C SER A 95 -8.92 -9.99 -4.27
N PHE A 96 -9.46 -8.78 -4.36
CA PHE A 96 -8.72 -7.55 -4.10
C PHE A 96 -8.90 -7.16 -2.63
N ILE A 97 -7.78 -7.06 -1.92
CA ILE A 97 -7.78 -6.75 -0.48
C ILE A 97 -7.04 -5.43 -0.26
N VAL A 98 -7.61 -4.56 0.56
CA VAL A 98 -6.98 -3.31 0.99
C VAL A 98 -6.64 -3.42 2.47
N ASP A 99 -5.36 -3.24 2.79
CA ASP A 99 -4.88 -3.15 4.17
C ASP A 99 -4.66 -1.67 4.52
N ALA A 100 -5.67 -1.05 5.09
CA ALA A 100 -5.60 0.36 5.47
C ALA A 100 -4.75 0.54 6.73
N GLY A 101 -3.75 1.44 6.65
CA GLY A 101 -2.80 1.62 7.75
C GLY A 101 -1.83 0.46 7.92
N CYS A 102 -1.39 -0.13 6.82
CA CYS A 102 -0.62 -1.37 6.80
C CYS A 102 0.75 -1.32 7.52
N GLY A 103 1.26 -0.15 7.88
CA GLY A 103 2.58 0.01 8.47
C GLY A 103 3.68 -0.59 7.60
N GLU A 104 4.47 -1.53 8.14
CA GLU A 104 5.53 -2.24 7.42
C GLU A 104 5.04 -3.38 6.52
N GLY A 105 3.73 -3.62 6.47
CA GLY A 105 3.12 -4.61 5.59
C GLY A 105 3.19 -6.06 6.10
N HIS A 106 3.37 -6.29 7.38
CA HIS A 106 3.50 -7.62 7.97
C HIS A 106 2.28 -8.52 7.69
N TYR A 107 1.08 -8.00 7.93
CA TYR A 107 -0.16 -8.75 7.68
C TYR A 107 -0.39 -9.00 6.19
N ALA A 108 -0.14 -7.99 5.35
CA ALA A 108 -0.27 -8.12 3.90
C ALA A 108 0.62 -9.22 3.34
N LYS A 109 1.85 -9.35 3.81
CA LYS A 109 2.77 -10.42 3.41
C LYS A 109 2.24 -11.80 3.81
N ALA A 110 1.68 -11.93 5.01
CA ALA A 110 1.12 -13.19 5.49
C ALA A 110 -0.10 -13.61 4.68
N ILE A 111 -0.94 -12.66 4.28
CA ILE A 111 -2.15 -12.93 3.47
C ILE A 111 -1.79 -13.39 2.06
N GLN A 112 -0.70 -12.90 1.49
CA GLN A 112 -0.25 -13.26 0.13
C GLN A 112 0.35 -14.67 0.03
N GLN A 113 0.73 -15.27 1.12
CA GLN A 113 1.25 -16.63 1.17
C GLN A 113 0.12 -17.65 1.19
#